data_276e4a22e64868a4eb31134290b0aa17
#
_entry.id   276e4a22e64868a4eb31134290b0aa17
#
_cell.length_a   1.000
_cell.length_b   1.000
_cell.length_c   1.000
_cell.angle_alpha   90.00
_cell.angle_beta   90.00
_cell.angle_gamma   90.00
#
_symmetry.space_group_name_H-M   'P 1'
#
loop_
_entity.id
_entity.type
_entity.pdbx_description
1 polymer ?
#
loop_
_entity_poly.entity_id
_entity_poly.type
_entity_poly.pdbx_seq_one_letter_code
_entity_poly.pdbx_strand_id
1 'polypeptide(L)' 'MSTLANESLFETFYEEALEEIGINKDSLFYADACKIAEQMAMDKLLSYTH' A
#
# COMPACT_ATOMS: atom_id res chain seq x y z
N MET A 1 -14.56 -6.77 15.27
CA MET A 1 -13.53 -5.74 15.31
C MET A 1 -13.08 -5.37 13.93
N SER A 2 -13.50 -4.23 13.51
CA SER A 2 -13.27 -3.77 12.15
C SER A 2 -11.82 -3.33 11.91
N THR A 3 -11.08 -3.03 12.98
CA THR A 3 -9.72 -2.56 12.83
C THR A 3 -8.81 -3.60 12.19
N LEU A 4 -8.95 -4.86 12.59
CA LEU A 4 -8.14 -5.93 12.02
C LEU A 4 -8.40 -6.11 10.53
N ALA A 5 -9.68 -6.02 10.15
CA ALA A 5 -10.05 -6.16 8.73
C ALA A 5 -9.47 -5.00 7.91
N ASN A 6 -9.52 -3.79 8.47
CA ASN A 6 -8.99 -2.63 7.76
C ASN A 6 -7.47 -2.70 7.61
N GLU A 7 -6.79 -3.18 8.64
CA GLU A 7 -5.35 -3.34 8.58
C GLU A 7 -4.96 -4.37 7.52
N SER A 8 -5.70 -5.46 7.46
CA SER A 8 -5.44 -6.51 6.48
C SER A 8 -5.67 -6.00 5.06
N LEU A 9 -6.72 -5.23 4.86
CA LEU A 9 -7.00 -4.63 3.57
C LEU A 9 -5.93 -3.64 3.16
N PHE A 10 -5.50 -2.80 4.10
CA PHE A 10 -4.44 -1.83 3.84
C PHE A 10 -3.17 -2.55 3.40
N GLU A 11 -2.81 -3.61 4.11
CA GLU A 11 -1.61 -4.38 3.78
C GLU A 11 -1.71 -4.96 2.37
N THR A 12 -2.87 -5.49 2.03
CA THR A 12 -3.08 -6.05 0.71
C THR A 12 -2.92 -4.99 -0.37
N PHE A 13 -3.54 -3.85 -0.17
CA PHE A 13 -3.44 -2.73 -1.13
C PHE A 13 -2.01 -2.22 -1.22
N TYR A 14 -1.33 -2.16 -0.09
CA TYR A 14 0.05 -1.72 -0.03
C TYR A 14 0.96 -2.64 -0.85
N GLU A 15 0.81 -3.94 -0.67
CA GLU A 15 1.61 -4.90 -1.40
C GLU A 15 1.31 -4.85 -2.89
N GLU A 16 0.05 -4.71 -3.24
CA GLU A 16 -0.34 -4.59 -4.63
C GLU A 16 0.27 -3.35 -5.27
N ALA A 17 0.27 -2.25 -4.54
CA ALA A 17 0.85 -1.01 -5.03
C ALA A 17 2.35 -1.15 -5.25
N LEU A 18 3.03 -1.80 -4.32
CA LEU A 18 4.47 -2.03 -4.47
C LEU A 18 4.77 -2.89 -5.70
N GLU A 19 3.96 -3.89 -5.93
CA GLU A 19 4.11 -4.74 -7.11
C GLU A 19 3.90 -3.95 -8.39
N GLU A 20 2.93 -3.06 -8.37
CA GLU A 20 2.63 -2.23 -9.52
C GLU A 20 3.77 -1.27 -9.85
N ILE A 21 4.39 -0.73 -8.81
CA ILE A 21 5.55 0.13 -8.97
C ILE A 21 6.73 -0.66 -9.53
N GLY A 22 6.85 -1.91 -9.10
CA GLY A 22 7.87 -2.82 -9.63
C GLY A 22 9.27 -2.48 -9.23
N ILE A 23 9.46 -1.93 -8.03
CA ILE A 23 10.78 -1.55 -7.57
C ILE A 23 11.39 -2.65 -6.71
N ASN A 24 12.72 -2.80 -6.81
CA ASN A 24 13.45 -3.79 -6.03
C ASN A 24 13.74 -3.28 -4.64
N LYS A 25 13.77 -4.19 -3.68
CA LYS A 25 14.09 -3.84 -2.29
C LYS A 25 15.49 -3.28 -2.15
N ASP A 26 16.38 -3.62 -3.07
CA ASP A 26 17.76 -3.14 -3.05
C ASP A 26 17.93 -1.77 -3.69
N SER A 27 16.84 -1.24 -4.24
CA SER A 27 16.90 0.06 -4.92
C SER A 27 17.07 1.19 -3.91
N LEU A 28 17.85 2.19 -4.31
CA LEU A 28 18.02 3.38 -3.49
C LEU A 28 16.71 4.15 -3.31
N PHE A 29 15.78 3.97 -4.24
CA PHE A 29 14.50 4.67 -4.21
C PHE A 29 13.39 3.83 -3.60
N TYR A 30 13.76 2.72 -2.98
CA TYR A 30 12.75 1.83 -2.39
C TYR A 30 11.93 2.55 -1.31
N ALA A 31 12.59 3.37 -0.50
CA ALA A 31 11.90 4.12 0.54
C ALA A 31 10.85 5.07 -0.05
N ASP A 32 11.20 5.72 -1.16
CA ASP A 32 10.25 6.59 -1.85
C ASP A 32 9.08 5.80 -2.42
N ALA A 33 9.39 4.63 -2.98
CA ALA A 33 8.35 3.77 -3.52
C ALA A 33 7.39 3.30 -2.42
N CYS A 34 7.91 3.03 -1.24
CA CYS A 34 7.08 2.65 -0.11
C CYS A 34 6.11 3.76 0.27
N LYS A 35 6.58 4.99 0.23
CA LYS A 35 5.72 6.14 0.54
C LYS A 35 4.61 6.29 -0.50
N ILE A 36 4.96 6.11 -1.76
CA ILE A 36 3.97 6.17 -2.83
C ILE A 36 2.95 5.05 -2.67
N ALA A 37 3.43 3.84 -2.39
CA ALA A 37 2.56 2.69 -2.19
C ALA A 37 1.61 2.92 -1.02
N GLU A 38 2.11 3.55 0.04
CA GLU A 38 1.30 3.88 1.21
C GLU A 38 0.16 4.82 0.83
N GLN A 39 0.48 5.84 0.05
CA GLN A 39 -0.53 6.76 -0.43
C GLN A 39 -1.57 6.07 -1.30
N MET A 40 -1.12 5.24 -2.20
CA MET A 40 -2.02 4.50 -3.08
C MET A 40 -2.94 3.58 -2.28
N ALA A 41 -2.37 2.90 -1.28
CA ALA A 41 -3.16 2.00 -0.43
C ALA A 41 -4.19 2.78 0.38
N MET A 42 -3.80 3.93 0.90
CA MET A 42 -4.69 4.78 1.66
C MET A 42 -5.86 5.26 0.80
N ASP A 43 -5.55 5.71 -0.40
CA ASP A 43 -6.57 6.17 -1.35
C ASP A 43 -7.55 5.05 -1.67
N LYS A 44 -7.02 3.87 -1.93
CA LYS A 44 -7.84 2.71 -2.26
C LYS A 44 -8.73 2.33 -1.09
N LEU A 45 -8.16 2.35 0.10
CA LEU A 45 -8.91 1.99 1.30
C LEU A 45 -10.06 2.96 1.55
N LEU A 46 -9.78 4.25 1.39
CA LEU A 46 -10.82 5.28 1.56
C LEU A 46 -11.93 5.11 0.55
N SER A 47 -11.56 4.81 -0.68
CA SER A 47 -12.55 4.57 -1.74
C SER A 47 -13.35 3.30 -1.47
N TYR A 48 -12.68 2.30 -0.94
CA TYR A 48 -13.30 1.01 -0.67
C TYR A 48 -14.33 1.10 0.46
N THR A 49 -14.00 1.84 1.51
CA THR A 49 -14.88 1.97 2.67
C THR A 49 -15.96 3.02 2.47
N HIS A 50 -15.89 3.77 1.40
CA HIS A 50 -16.85 4.82 1.10
C HIS A 50 -18.13 4.21 0.55
#